data_81e3f4f3b9d54378daeaf8a570dfb230
#
_entry.id   81e3f4f3b9d54378daeaf8a570dfb230
#
_cell.length_a   1.000
_cell.length_b   1.000
_cell.length_c   1.000
_cell.angle_alpha   90.00
_cell.angle_beta   90.00
_cell.angle_gamma   90.00
#
_symmetry.space_group_name_H-M   'P 1'
#
loop_
_entity.id
_entity.type
_entity.pdbx_description
1 polymer ?
#
loop_
_entity_poly.entity_id
_entity_poly.type
_entity_poly.pdbx_seq_one_letter_code
_entity_poly.pdbx_strand_id
1 'polypeptide(L)'
;MPPNEQHKEEKNAVQTSQQQATAHANSHANKPTSGQNATSINACMRGLAIIGIFLHNYCHWLGPIVKENEYTFNAENVTRMNHALVHPDAQLPMHMLSFFGHYGVPMFLFLSGYGLFKKYHAVQVPAGKFLFSHYLKLFRMMAVGFALFIAVDTLYPPSWHYDSLKVISQLLMFNNLLPRPDKMIWPGAFWFF
;
A
#
# COMPACT_ATOMS: atom_id res chain seq x y z
N MET A 1 51.90 -30.01 -38.21
CA MET A 1 50.55 -29.47 -38.06
C MET A 1 50.32 -28.47 -39.22
N PRO A 2 49.28 -28.59 -40.01
CA PRO A 2 49.05 -27.69 -41.11
C PRO A 2 48.70 -26.28 -40.60
N PRO A 3 49.14 -25.21 -41.22
CA PRO A 3 48.97 -23.82 -40.74
C PRO A 3 47.50 -23.37 -40.55
N ASN A 4 46.56 -24.11 -41.10
CA ASN A 4 45.14 -23.79 -41.08
C ASN A 4 44.45 -24.23 -39.77
N GLU A 5 44.98 -25.20 -39.06
CA GLU A 5 44.41 -25.66 -37.76
C GLU A 5 44.84 -24.72 -36.62
N GLN A 6 46.04 -24.22 -36.62
CA GLN A 6 46.52 -23.25 -35.61
C GLN A 6 45.72 -21.94 -35.64
N HIS A 7 45.36 -21.44 -36.82
CA HIS A 7 44.51 -20.23 -36.95
C HIS A 7 43.07 -20.45 -36.48
N LYS A 8 42.56 -21.68 -36.53
CA LYS A 8 41.21 -22.01 -36.07
C LYS A 8 41.14 -22.16 -34.54
N GLU A 9 42.18 -22.72 -33.94
CA GLU A 9 42.29 -22.81 -32.47
C GLU A 9 42.45 -21.43 -31.82
N GLU A 10 43.28 -20.56 -32.41
CA GLU A 10 43.48 -19.20 -31.90
C GLU A 10 42.20 -18.36 -31.97
N LYS A 11 41.42 -18.45 -33.05
CA LYS A 11 40.12 -17.79 -33.16
C LYS A 11 39.08 -18.31 -32.14
N ASN A 12 39.06 -19.60 -31.93
CA ASN A 12 38.16 -20.21 -30.95
C ASN A 12 38.56 -19.80 -29.51
N ALA A 13 39.82 -19.74 -29.18
CA ALA A 13 40.31 -19.29 -27.88
C ALA A 13 39.96 -17.81 -27.60
N VAL A 14 40.10 -16.95 -28.62
CA VAL A 14 39.71 -15.53 -28.51
C VAL A 14 38.19 -15.37 -28.34
N GLN A 15 37.40 -16.12 -29.11
CA GLN A 15 35.94 -16.09 -28.98
C GLN A 15 35.45 -16.59 -27.61
N THR A 16 36.06 -17.65 -27.08
CA THR A 16 35.72 -18.19 -25.74
C THR A 16 36.09 -17.18 -24.65
N SER A 17 37.24 -16.53 -24.75
CA SER A 17 37.67 -15.49 -23.81
C SER A 17 36.79 -14.26 -23.86
N GLN A 18 36.31 -13.84 -25.03
CA GLN A 18 35.34 -12.74 -25.16
C GLN A 18 33.94 -13.11 -24.61
N GLN A 19 33.47 -14.33 -24.81
CA GLN A 19 32.22 -14.81 -24.24
C GLN A 19 32.28 -14.90 -22.72
N GLN A 20 33.39 -15.35 -22.15
CA GLN A 20 33.59 -15.38 -20.70
C GLN A 20 33.68 -13.97 -20.10
N ALA A 21 34.35 -13.04 -20.77
CA ALA A 21 34.46 -11.64 -20.33
C ALA A 21 33.07 -10.95 -20.35
N THR A 22 32.26 -11.19 -21.40
CA THR A 22 30.89 -10.65 -21.49
C THR A 22 29.95 -11.30 -20.51
N ALA A 23 30.06 -12.59 -20.24
CA ALA A 23 29.29 -13.29 -19.20
C ALA A 23 29.63 -12.76 -17.79
N HIS A 24 30.91 -12.53 -17.51
CA HIS A 24 31.36 -11.94 -16.24
C HIS A 24 30.90 -10.49 -16.07
N ALA A 25 30.99 -9.67 -17.12
CA ALA A 25 30.50 -8.29 -17.10
C ALA A 25 28.96 -8.22 -16.89
N ASN A 26 28.19 -9.09 -17.53
CA ASN A 26 26.74 -9.17 -17.37
C ASN A 26 26.33 -9.71 -15.99
N SER A 27 27.10 -10.58 -15.38
CA SER A 27 26.84 -11.08 -14.03
C SER A 27 27.03 -9.99 -12.95
N HIS A 28 27.99 -9.08 -13.15
CA HIS A 28 28.20 -7.92 -12.27
C HIS A 28 27.21 -6.79 -12.51
N ALA A 29 26.71 -6.61 -13.73
CA ALA A 29 25.73 -5.57 -14.07
C ALA A 29 24.33 -5.85 -13.50
N ASN A 30 24.02 -7.10 -13.19
CA ASN A 30 22.68 -7.50 -12.74
C ASN A 30 22.56 -7.73 -11.22
N LYS A 31 23.61 -7.42 -10.44
CA LYS A 31 23.52 -7.52 -8.98
C LYS A 31 22.84 -6.25 -8.45
N PRO A 32 21.63 -6.34 -7.92
CA PRO A 32 20.92 -5.16 -7.42
C PRO A 32 21.76 -4.49 -6.33
N THR A 33 21.98 -3.19 -6.45
CA THR A 33 22.68 -2.41 -5.43
C THR A 33 21.88 -2.42 -4.13
N SER A 34 22.54 -2.27 -2.98
CA SER A 34 21.89 -2.26 -1.66
C SER A 34 20.74 -1.24 -1.58
N GLY A 35 20.84 -0.13 -2.31
CA GLY A 35 19.80 0.88 -2.41
C GLY A 35 18.57 0.41 -3.21
N GLN A 36 18.74 -0.37 -4.26
CA GLN A 36 17.65 -0.95 -5.05
C GLN A 36 16.89 -2.01 -4.25
N ASN A 37 17.61 -2.84 -3.52
CA ASN A 37 16.99 -3.84 -2.62
C ASN A 37 16.15 -3.18 -1.54
N ALA A 38 16.66 -2.14 -0.88
CA ALA A 38 15.92 -1.42 0.15
C ALA A 38 14.64 -0.75 -0.39
N THR A 39 14.68 -0.23 -1.62
CA THR A 39 13.51 0.38 -2.27
C THR A 39 12.47 -0.69 -2.62
N SER A 40 12.89 -1.84 -3.14
CA SER A 40 12.02 -2.96 -3.47
C SER A 40 11.36 -3.55 -2.23
N ILE A 41 12.11 -3.75 -1.15
CA ILE A 41 11.58 -4.23 0.14
C ILE A 41 10.54 -3.26 0.69
N ASN A 42 10.82 -1.95 0.68
CA ASN A 42 9.85 -0.94 1.14
C ASN A 42 8.55 -0.99 0.31
N ALA A 43 8.64 -1.13 -1.01
CA ALA A 43 7.48 -1.24 -1.88
C ALA A 43 6.68 -2.51 -1.59
N CYS A 44 7.34 -3.65 -1.40
CA CYS A 44 6.70 -4.92 -1.03
C CYS A 44 5.99 -4.83 0.33
N MET A 45 6.65 -4.29 1.35
CA MET A 45 6.05 -4.12 2.69
C MET A 45 4.84 -3.19 2.67
N ARG A 46 4.88 -2.13 1.88
CA ARG A 46 3.71 -1.25 1.69
C ARG A 46 2.56 -1.96 0.98
N GLY A 47 2.86 -2.80 -0.01
CA GLY A 47 1.86 -3.64 -0.68
C GLY A 47 1.19 -4.61 0.30
N LEU A 48 1.98 -5.29 1.12
CA LEU A 48 1.46 -6.19 2.15
C LEU A 48 0.61 -5.44 3.19
N ALA A 49 1.02 -4.24 3.61
CA ALA A 49 0.25 -3.41 4.51
C ALA A 49 -1.12 -3.03 3.93
N ILE A 50 -1.17 -2.64 2.64
CA ILE A 50 -2.44 -2.33 1.95
C ILE A 50 -3.34 -3.55 1.84
N ILE A 51 -2.79 -4.72 1.49
CA ILE A 51 -3.54 -5.98 1.44
C ILE A 51 -4.08 -6.32 2.83
N GLY A 52 -3.27 -6.16 3.88
CA GLY A 52 -3.69 -6.37 5.27
C GLY A 52 -4.87 -5.46 5.66
N ILE A 53 -4.80 -4.17 5.34
CA ILE A 53 -5.88 -3.21 5.58
C ILE A 53 -7.15 -3.59 4.81
N PHE A 54 -7.02 -3.96 3.53
CA PHE A 54 -8.16 -4.36 2.71
C PHE A 54 -8.85 -5.61 3.28
N LEU A 55 -8.07 -6.64 3.59
CA LEU A 55 -8.59 -7.89 4.15
C LEU A 55 -9.16 -7.70 5.55
N HIS A 56 -8.55 -6.84 6.38
CA HIS A 56 -9.09 -6.44 7.67
C HIS A 56 -10.50 -5.85 7.53
N ASN A 57 -10.66 -4.84 6.68
CA ASN A 57 -11.96 -4.22 6.46
C ASN A 57 -12.99 -5.23 5.92
N TYR A 58 -12.59 -6.10 4.99
CA TYR A 58 -13.46 -7.15 4.49
C TYR A 58 -13.91 -8.12 5.60
N CYS A 59 -12.97 -8.67 6.36
CA CYS A 59 -13.24 -9.62 7.44
C CYS A 59 -14.05 -8.97 8.56
N HIS A 60 -13.85 -7.69 8.83
CA HIS A 60 -14.59 -6.93 9.85
C HIS A 60 -16.10 -6.87 9.57
N TRP A 61 -16.51 -6.88 8.32
CA TRP A 61 -17.93 -6.89 7.93
C TRP A 61 -18.61 -8.25 8.09
N LEU A 62 -17.84 -9.33 8.24
CA LEU A 62 -18.39 -10.67 8.41
C LEU A 62 -18.90 -10.87 9.84
N GLY A 63 -20.18 -11.23 9.98
CA GLY A 63 -20.86 -11.32 11.28
C GLY A 63 -20.21 -12.25 12.30
N PRO A 64 -19.78 -13.49 11.95
CA PRO A 64 -19.24 -14.44 12.93
C PRO A 64 -17.76 -14.14 13.31
N ILE A 65 -17.09 -13.25 12.61
CA ILE A 65 -15.66 -12.97 12.80
C ILE A 65 -15.43 -12.04 14.00
N VAL A 66 -14.36 -12.30 14.75
CA VAL A 66 -13.96 -11.48 15.92
C VAL A 66 -13.62 -10.05 15.45
N LYS A 67 -14.11 -9.06 16.20
CA LYS A 67 -13.83 -7.64 15.94
C LYS A 67 -12.55 -7.20 16.65
N GLU A 68 -11.90 -6.16 16.12
CA GLU A 68 -10.73 -5.54 16.74
C GLU A 68 -11.11 -4.58 17.88
N ASN A 69 -10.10 -4.10 18.60
CA ASN A 69 -10.20 -3.11 19.67
C ASN A 69 -9.51 -1.79 19.29
N GLU A 70 -9.72 -1.32 18.07
CA GLU A 70 -8.99 -0.15 17.53
C GLU A 70 -9.37 1.15 18.25
N TYR A 71 -10.65 1.40 18.41
CA TYR A 71 -11.14 2.68 18.98
C TYR A 71 -11.62 2.56 20.42
N THR A 72 -12.14 1.41 20.80
CA THR A 72 -12.70 1.17 22.12
C THR A 72 -12.34 -0.23 22.59
N PHE A 73 -11.69 -0.32 23.76
CA PHE A 73 -11.33 -1.62 24.32
C PHE A 73 -12.59 -2.39 24.73
N ASN A 74 -12.73 -3.59 24.21
CA ASN A 74 -13.76 -4.56 24.60
C ASN A 74 -13.10 -5.89 24.98
N ALA A 75 -13.19 -6.25 26.26
CA ALA A 75 -12.61 -7.48 26.77
C ALA A 75 -13.22 -8.74 26.12
N GLU A 76 -14.47 -8.68 25.67
CA GLU A 76 -15.11 -9.80 24.98
C GLU A 76 -14.43 -10.12 23.66
N ASN A 77 -13.98 -9.11 22.88
CA ASN A 77 -13.25 -9.33 21.63
C ASN A 77 -11.94 -10.07 21.89
N VAL A 78 -11.22 -9.72 22.98
CA VAL A 78 -9.98 -10.42 23.38
C VAL A 78 -10.29 -11.87 23.79
N THR A 79 -11.35 -12.10 24.56
CA THR A 79 -11.76 -13.44 24.97
C THR A 79 -12.13 -14.29 23.76
N ARG A 80 -12.91 -13.75 22.83
CA ARG A 80 -13.27 -14.43 21.59
C ARG A 80 -12.05 -14.74 20.72
N MET A 81 -11.09 -13.82 20.64
CA MET A 81 -9.84 -14.05 19.91
C MET A 81 -9.00 -15.15 20.55
N ASN A 82 -8.86 -15.13 21.89
CA ASN A 82 -8.17 -16.19 22.62
C ASN A 82 -8.85 -17.56 22.44
N HIS A 83 -10.18 -17.60 22.45
CA HIS A 83 -10.92 -18.84 22.18
C HIS A 83 -10.63 -19.36 20.76
N ALA A 84 -10.63 -18.49 19.75
CA ALA A 84 -10.31 -18.86 18.36
C ALA A 84 -8.86 -19.37 18.20
N LEU A 85 -7.90 -18.85 19.00
CA LEU A 85 -6.52 -19.32 19.00
C LEU A 85 -6.35 -20.70 19.67
N VAL A 86 -7.08 -20.94 20.77
CA VAL A 86 -7.02 -22.21 21.52
C VAL A 86 -7.79 -23.33 20.80
N HIS A 87 -8.87 -22.96 20.11
CA HIS A 87 -9.71 -23.89 19.35
C HIS A 87 -9.75 -23.45 17.87
N PRO A 88 -8.66 -23.65 17.11
CA PRO A 88 -8.56 -23.17 15.75
C PRO A 88 -9.55 -23.91 14.83
N ASP A 89 -10.26 -23.14 14.04
CA ASP A 89 -11.15 -23.61 12.99
C ASP A 89 -10.71 -23.08 11.61
N ALA A 90 -11.48 -23.38 10.57
CA ALA A 90 -11.21 -22.89 9.21
C ALA A 90 -11.29 -21.36 9.07
N GLN A 91 -11.91 -20.66 10.03
CA GLN A 91 -12.08 -19.21 10.03
C GLN A 91 -10.94 -18.47 10.77
N LEU A 92 -10.01 -19.21 11.40
CA LEU A 92 -8.90 -18.60 12.15
C LEU A 92 -8.12 -17.54 11.35
N PRO A 93 -7.79 -17.74 10.07
CA PRO A 93 -7.13 -16.70 9.29
C PRO A 93 -7.95 -15.40 9.19
N MET A 94 -9.27 -15.51 9.09
CA MET A 94 -10.18 -14.37 9.03
C MET A 94 -10.26 -13.65 10.38
N HIS A 95 -10.28 -14.40 11.50
CA HIS A 95 -10.20 -13.86 12.86
C HIS A 95 -8.90 -13.06 13.05
N MET A 96 -7.77 -13.63 12.62
CA MET A 96 -6.45 -12.98 12.67
C MET A 96 -6.43 -11.69 11.86
N LEU A 97 -6.93 -11.73 10.62
CA LEU A 97 -6.98 -10.56 9.74
C LEU A 97 -7.91 -9.47 10.28
N SER A 98 -9.08 -9.84 10.79
CA SER A 98 -10.01 -8.89 11.38
C SER A 98 -9.47 -8.26 12.65
N PHE A 99 -8.80 -9.02 13.52
CA PHE A 99 -8.30 -8.53 14.79
C PHE A 99 -7.00 -7.72 14.66
N PHE A 100 -6.06 -8.16 13.83
CA PHE A 100 -4.73 -7.57 13.72
C PHE A 100 -4.48 -6.77 12.43
N GLY A 101 -5.34 -6.88 11.42
CA GLY A 101 -5.09 -6.27 10.12
C GLY A 101 -5.04 -4.73 10.14
N HIS A 102 -5.65 -4.08 11.15
CA HIS A 102 -5.59 -2.65 11.35
C HIS A 102 -4.14 -2.13 11.57
N TYR A 103 -3.24 -2.97 12.10
CA TYR A 103 -1.80 -2.61 12.21
C TYR A 103 -1.13 -2.38 10.85
N GLY A 104 -1.76 -2.77 9.76
CA GLY A 104 -1.33 -2.38 8.41
C GLY A 104 -1.31 -0.87 8.20
N VAL A 105 -2.21 -0.12 8.86
CA VAL A 105 -2.30 1.35 8.73
C VAL A 105 -1.04 2.05 9.25
N PRO A 106 -0.64 1.91 10.53
CA PRO A 106 0.56 2.54 11.03
C PRO A 106 1.82 2.05 10.30
N MET A 107 1.88 0.77 9.91
CA MET A 107 3.00 0.26 9.11
C MET A 107 3.06 0.95 7.75
N PHE A 108 1.95 1.09 7.05
CA PHE A 108 1.89 1.80 5.77
C PHE A 108 2.29 3.27 5.89
N LEU A 109 1.80 3.96 6.92
CA LEU A 109 2.13 5.36 7.19
C LEU A 109 3.62 5.54 7.52
N PHE A 110 4.17 4.69 8.38
CA PHE A 110 5.59 4.72 8.72
C PHE A 110 6.48 4.51 7.48
N LEU A 111 6.21 3.48 6.69
CA LEU A 111 6.97 3.19 5.47
C LEU A 111 6.81 4.28 4.40
N SER A 112 5.65 4.91 4.34
CA SER A 112 5.39 6.04 3.45
C SER A 112 6.17 7.27 3.88
N GLY A 113 6.16 7.61 5.17
CA GLY A 113 6.96 8.69 5.75
C GLY A 113 8.46 8.46 5.57
N TYR A 114 8.94 7.24 5.84
CA TYR A 114 10.32 6.86 5.59
C TYR A 114 10.73 7.03 4.12
N GLY A 115 9.88 6.59 3.21
CA GLY A 115 10.11 6.75 1.77
C GLY A 115 10.18 8.23 1.34
N LEU A 116 9.30 9.07 1.88
CA LEU A 116 9.33 10.52 1.66
C LEU A 116 10.59 11.15 2.25
N PHE A 117 10.93 10.83 3.49
CA PHE A 117 12.17 11.31 4.12
C PHE A 117 13.40 10.95 3.28
N LYS A 118 13.55 9.67 2.90
CA LYS A 118 14.67 9.21 2.08
C LYS A 118 14.76 9.94 0.74
N LYS A 119 13.62 10.28 0.14
CA LYS A 119 13.56 10.98 -1.13
C LYS A 119 13.94 12.46 -1.04
N TYR A 120 13.56 13.12 0.06
CA TYR A 120 13.63 14.58 0.14
C TYR A 120 14.63 15.13 1.16
N HIS A 121 15.23 14.30 2.04
CA HIS A 121 16.15 14.76 3.09
C HIS A 121 17.38 15.52 2.55
N ALA A 122 17.82 15.21 1.35
CA ALA A 122 18.99 15.86 0.70
C ALA A 122 18.61 16.93 -0.33
N VAL A 123 17.30 17.18 -0.53
CA VAL A 123 16.82 18.09 -1.58
C VAL A 123 15.98 19.19 -0.94
N GLN A 124 16.36 20.44 -1.14
CA GLN A 124 15.54 21.57 -0.70
C GLN A 124 14.37 21.74 -1.66
N VAL A 125 13.16 21.33 -1.23
CA VAL A 125 11.93 21.52 -1.98
C VAL A 125 11.10 22.59 -1.28
N PRO A 126 10.63 23.64 -1.98
CA PRO A 126 9.71 24.62 -1.39
C PRO A 126 8.47 23.93 -0.83
N ALA A 127 8.18 24.16 0.47
CA ALA A 127 7.09 23.49 1.18
C ALA A 127 5.74 23.60 0.47
N GLY A 128 5.40 24.77 -0.06
CA GLY A 128 4.15 24.97 -0.81
C GLY A 128 4.05 24.09 -2.06
N LYS A 129 5.13 23.97 -2.85
CA LYS A 129 5.15 23.13 -4.05
C LYS A 129 5.04 21.64 -3.67
N PHE A 130 5.71 21.25 -2.59
CA PHE A 130 5.63 19.88 -2.05
C PHE A 130 4.20 19.54 -1.63
N LEU A 131 3.61 20.36 -0.76
CA LEU A 131 2.26 20.16 -0.24
C LEU A 131 1.23 20.13 -1.38
N PHE A 132 1.27 21.12 -2.28
CA PHE A 132 0.32 21.19 -3.40
C PHE A 132 0.41 19.99 -4.34
N SER A 133 1.63 19.52 -4.66
CA SER A 133 1.80 18.36 -5.55
C SER A 133 1.28 17.07 -4.92
N HIS A 134 1.45 16.88 -3.60
CA HIS A 134 0.96 15.70 -2.88
C HIS A 134 -0.56 15.78 -2.66
N TYR A 135 -1.07 16.94 -2.31
CA TYR A 135 -2.51 17.19 -2.22
C TYR A 135 -3.22 16.90 -3.55
N LEU A 136 -2.69 17.40 -4.67
CA LEU A 136 -3.31 17.17 -5.98
C LEU A 136 -3.33 15.70 -6.39
N LYS A 137 -2.29 14.93 -6.03
CA LYS A 137 -2.27 13.47 -6.27
C LYS A 137 -3.34 12.77 -5.46
N LEU A 138 -3.44 13.10 -4.17
CA LEU A 138 -4.45 12.54 -3.27
C LEU A 138 -5.86 12.93 -3.73
N PHE A 139 -6.07 14.21 -4.04
CA PHE A 139 -7.33 14.72 -4.57
C PHE A 139 -7.81 13.99 -5.82
N ARG A 140 -6.92 13.75 -6.79
CA ARG A 140 -7.28 13.00 -8.00
C ARG A 140 -7.74 11.57 -7.70
N MET A 141 -7.05 10.87 -6.82
CA MET A 141 -7.45 9.52 -6.42
C MET A 141 -8.79 9.51 -5.71
N MET A 142 -8.99 10.44 -4.79
CA MET A 142 -10.25 10.60 -4.06
C MET A 142 -11.40 11.00 -4.97
N ALA A 143 -11.19 11.95 -5.88
CA ALA A 143 -12.24 12.41 -6.78
C ALA A 143 -12.75 11.27 -7.67
N VAL A 144 -11.86 10.40 -8.16
CA VAL A 144 -12.25 9.20 -8.93
C VAL A 144 -13.04 8.23 -8.04
N GLY A 145 -12.54 7.93 -6.83
CA GLY A 145 -13.22 7.04 -5.89
C GLY A 145 -14.61 7.56 -5.51
N PHE A 146 -14.73 8.85 -5.21
CA PHE A 146 -16.00 9.49 -4.87
C PHE A 146 -16.98 9.51 -6.05
N ALA A 147 -16.51 9.79 -7.24
CA ALA A 147 -17.35 9.77 -8.43
C ALA A 147 -17.92 8.37 -8.69
N LEU A 148 -17.10 7.34 -8.57
CA LEU A 148 -17.54 5.95 -8.71
C LEU A 148 -18.51 5.54 -7.60
N PHE A 149 -18.23 5.91 -6.35
CA PHE A 149 -19.11 5.59 -5.22
C PHE A 149 -20.49 6.28 -5.38
N ILE A 150 -20.50 7.57 -5.67
CA ILE A 150 -21.74 8.33 -5.91
C ILE A 150 -22.52 7.72 -7.10
N ALA A 151 -21.84 7.36 -8.18
CA ALA A 151 -22.48 6.74 -9.33
C ALA A 151 -23.16 5.41 -8.97
N VAL A 152 -22.50 4.55 -8.22
CA VAL A 152 -23.08 3.26 -7.79
C VAL A 152 -24.23 3.47 -6.80
N ASP A 153 -24.04 4.34 -5.82
CA ASP A 153 -25.01 4.55 -4.74
C ASP A 153 -26.28 5.30 -5.23
N THR A 154 -26.17 6.17 -6.23
CA THR A 154 -27.32 6.84 -6.83
C THR A 154 -28.08 5.96 -7.83
N LEU A 155 -27.46 4.88 -8.31
CA LEU A 155 -28.13 3.94 -9.20
C LEU A 155 -29.06 2.97 -8.44
N TYR A 156 -28.83 2.80 -7.12
CA TYR A 156 -29.61 1.85 -6.34
C TYR A 156 -29.76 2.25 -4.84
N PRO A 157 -30.90 2.81 -4.42
CA PRO A 157 -32.06 3.25 -5.20
C PRO A 157 -31.75 4.53 -6.03
N PRO A 158 -32.41 4.74 -7.15
CA PRO A 158 -32.13 5.87 -8.03
C PRO A 158 -32.60 7.19 -7.41
N SER A 159 -31.83 7.75 -6.50
CA SER A 159 -32.15 9.01 -5.82
C SER A 159 -30.88 9.72 -5.39
N TRP A 160 -30.78 11.01 -5.69
CA TRP A 160 -29.72 11.88 -5.16
C TRP A 160 -30.08 12.28 -3.72
N HIS A 161 -29.31 11.81 -2.75
CA HIS A 161 -29.54 12.07 -1.31
C HIS A 161 -28.34 12.78 -0.64
N TYR A 162 -27.36 13.22 -1.43
CA TYR A 162 -26.15 13.85 -0.91
C TYR A 162 -26.31 15.36 -0.73
N ASP A 163 -25.80 15.84 0.40
CA ASP A 163 -25.63 17.27 0.66
C ASP A 163 -24.37 17.76 -0.06
N SER A 164 -24.54 18.72 -0.98
CA SER A 164 -23.45 19.28 -1.78
C SER A 164 -22.33 19.87 -0.92
N LEU A 165 -22.67 20.51 0.21
CA LEU A 165 -21.66 21.09 1.11
C LEU A 165 -20.78 19.99 1.73
N LYS A 166 -21.36 18.85 2.09
CA LYS A 166 -20.62 17.71 2.64
C LYS A 166 -19.72 17.06 1.59
N VAL A 167 -20.21 16.90 0.35
CA VAL A 167 -19.40 16.40 -0.76
C VAL A 167 -18.18 17.30 -0.98
N ILE A 168 -18.40 18.61 -1.05
CA ILE A 168 -17.32 19.58 -1.25
C ILE A 168 -16.33 19.56 -0.08
N SER A 169 -16.81 19.54 1.16
CA SER A 169 -15.93 19.53 2.34
C SER A 169 -15.06 18.27 2.41
N GLN A 170 -15.59 17.12 2.01
CA GLN A 170 -14.83 15.88 1.93
C GLN A 170 -13.82 15.90 0.78
N LEU A 171 -14.21 16.35 -0.40
CA LEU A 171 -13.30 16.48 -1.54
C LEU A 171 -12.14 17.44 -1.25
N LEU A 172 -12.41 18.53 -0.53
CA LEU A 172 -11.39 19.50 -0.13
C LEU A 172 -10.63 19.11 1.14
N MET A 173 -10.92 17.95 1.73
CA MET A 173 -10.25 17.39 2.90
C MET A 173 -10.29 18.25 4.16
N PHE A 174 -11.30 19.06 4.35
CA PHE A 174 -11.47 19.85 5.57
C PHE A 174 -12.69 19.45 6.40
N ASN A 175 -13.32 18.32 6.09
CA ASN A 175 -14.52 17.86 6.79
C ASN A 175 -14.32 17.72 8.31
N ASN A 176 -13.13 17.29 8.75
CA ASN A 176 -12.80 17.16 10.17
C ASN A 176 -12.68 18.49 10.92
N LEU A 177 -12.60 19.61 10.20
CA LEU A 177 -12.61 20.95 10.78
C LEU A 177 -14.02 21.49 10.98
N LEU A 178 -15.04 20.78 10.50
CA LEU A 178 -16.44 21.17 10.67
C LEU A 178 -16.94 20.78 12.08
N PRO A 179 -17.89 21.55 12.64
CA PRO A 179 -18.41 21.30 13.98
C PRO A 179 -19.13 19.96 14.19
N ARG A 180 -19.41 19.24 13.12
CA ARG A 180 -20.09 17.95 13.13
C ARG A 180 -19.46 17.00 12.11
N PRO A 181 -18.26 16.47 12.39
CA PRO A 181 -17.55 15.55 11.51
C PRO A 181 -18.23 14.18 11.36
N ASP A 182 -19.12 13.84 12.30
CA ASP A 182 -19.94 12.63 12.30
C ASP A 182 -20.96 12.55 11.16
N LYS A 183 -21.24 13.66 10.51
CA LYS A 183 -22.15 13.73 9.34
C LYS A 183 -21.42 13.50 8.02
N MET A 184 -20.50 12.57 7.99
CA MET A 184 -19.81 12.16 6.77
C MET A 184 -20.73 11.39 5.83
N ILE A 185 -20.47 11.52 4.53
CA ILE A 185 -21.19 10.77 3.50
C ILE A 185 -20.73 9.33 3.48
N TRP A 186 -19.43 9.09 3.69
CA TRP A 186 -18.84 7.75 3.66
C TRP A 186 -18.26 7.38 5.02
N PRO A 187 -18.61 6.21 5.55
CA PRO A 187 -18.01 5.70 6.76
C PRO A 187 -16.51 5.42 6.56
N GLY A 188 -15.71 5.73 7.55
CA GLY A 188 -14.29 5.42 7.57
C GLY A 188 -13.37 6.38 6.80
N ALA A 189 -13.92 7.39 6.10
CA ALA A 189 -13.10 8.35 5.38
C ALA A 189 -12.53 9.49 6.25
N PHE A 190 -12.94 9.62 7.50
CA PHE A 190 -12.62 10.78 8.34
C PHE A 190 -11.18 10.82 8.86
N TRP A 191 -10.54 9.70 9.02
CA TRP A 191 -9.18 9.65 9.56
C TRP A 191 -8.08 9.79 8.49
N PHE A 192 -8.49 9.96 7.24
CA PHE A 192 -7.59 10.33 6.15
C PHE A 192 -7.44 11.86 5.96
N PHE A 193 -8.24 12.67 6.66
CA PHE A 193 -8.32 14.11 6.43
C PHE A 193 -7.94 14.91 7.65
#